data_c6ce2aeac67f1bffe2a5f58e32176c9c
#
_entry.id   c6ce2aeac67f1bffe2a5f58e32176c9c
#
_cell.length_a   1.000
_cell.length_b   1.000
_cell.length_c   1.000
_cell.angle_alpha   90.00
_cell.angle_beta   90.00
_cell.angle_gamma   90.00
#
_symmetry.space_group_name_H-M   'P 1'
#
loop_
_entity.id
_entity.type
_entity.pdbx_description
1 polymer ?
#
loop_
_entity_poly.entity_id
_entity_poly.type
_entity_poly.pdbx_seq_one_letter_code
_entity_poly.pdbx_strand_id
1 'polypeptide(L)' 'LLSERDRVLWRNVRALPERCQEIVRIMAFADRASYKDIAEATGMGVTSVGATRGRCLDKLRTLLASDEGWGSHG' A
#
# COMPACT_ATOMS: atom_id res chain seq x y z
N LEU A 1 -12.13 13.49 7.58
CA LEU A 1 -11.95 12.56 8.68
C LEU A 1 -11.86 11.13 8.15
N LEU A 2 -10.97 10.36 8.71
CA LEU A 2 -10.80 8.97 8.33
C LEU A 2 -11.83 8.08 9.03
N SER A 3 -12.37 7.10 8.29
CA SER A 3 -13.22 6.09 8.87
C SER A 3 -12.38 5.17 9.77
N GLU A 4 -13.04 4.36 10.60
CA GLU A 4 -12.34 3.36 11.41
C GLU A 4 -11.55 2.40 10.51
N ARG A 5 -12.14 2.00 9.39
CA ARG A 5 -11.49 1.11 8.43
C ARG A 5 -10.23 1.75 7.86
N ASP A 6 -10.28 3.05 7.54
CA ASP A 6 -9.12 3.78 7.04
C ASP A 6 -8.00 3.85 8.07
N ARG A 7 -8.35 4.07 9.34
CA ARG A 7 -7.38 4.09 10.42
C ARG A 7 -6.65 2.76 10.55
N VAL A 8 -7.40 1.67 10.48
CA VAL A 8 -6.81 0.32 10.55
C VAL A 8 -5.89 0.10 9.35
N LEU A 9 -6.33 0.46 8.16
CA LEU A 9 -5.52 0.33 6.94
C LEU A 9 -4.18 1.08 7.09
N TRP A 10 -4.23 2.35 7.42
CA TRP A 10 -3.02 3.18 7.50
C TRP A 10 -2.10 2.78 8.65
N ARG A 11 -2.66 2.30 9.76
CA ARG A 11 -1.86 1.73 10.83
C ARG A 11 -0.99 0.58 10.32
N ASN A 12 -1.57 -0.28 9.50
CA ASN A 12 -0.86 -1.42 8.94
C ASN A 12 0.12 -1.01 7.83
N VAL A 13 -0.22 0.03 7.07
CA VAL A 13 0.71 0.57 6.07
C VAL A 13 1.99 1.06 6.74
N ARG A 14 1.90 1.67 7.91
CA ARG A 14 3.08 2.14 8.65
C ARG A 14 4.02 1.01 9.07
N ALA A 15 3.52 -0.21 9.17
CA ALA A 15 4.33 -1.37 9.51
C ALA A 15 5.06 -1.95 8.28
N LEU A 16 4.77 -1.46 7.09
CA LEU A 16 5.44 -1.90 5.87
C LEU A 16 6.83 -1.27 5.73
N PRO A 17 7.72 -1.91 4.97
CA PRO A 17 8.98 -1.25 4.58
C PRO A 17 8.70 0.09 3.91
N GLU A 18 9.65 1.00 4.03
CA GLU A 18 9.48 2.37 3.53
C GLU A 18 9.09 2.44 2.05
N ARG A 19 9.72 1.62 1.21
CA ARG A 19 9.39 1.59 -0.22
C ARG A 19 7.94 1.18 -0.45
N CYS A 20 7.44 0.22 0.31
CA CYS A 20 6.05 -0.21 0.22
C CYS A 20 5.10 0.91 0.64
N GLN A 21 5.46 1.65 1.68
CA GLN A 21 4.66 2.80 2.11
C GLN A 21 4.53 3.84 1.00
N GLU A 22 5.63 4.15 0.32
CA GLU A 22 5.62 5.09 -0.81
C GLU A 22 4.66 4.63 -1.90
N ILE A 23 4.77 3.38 -2.30
CA ILE A 23 3.95 2.82 -3.38
C ILE A 23 2.46 2.85 -3.00
N VAL A 24 2.13 2.43 -1.78
CA VAL A 24 0.73 2.44 -1.32
C VAL A 24 0.18 3.85 -1.27
N ARG A 25 0.96 4.84 -0.82
CA ARG A 25 0.51 6.23 -0.80
C ARG A 25 0.23 6.75 -2.20
N ILE A 26 1.10 6.46 -3.15
CA ILE A 26 0.89 6.88 -4.54
C ILE A 26 -0.39 6.27 -5.09
N MET A 27 -0.61 4.97 -4.85
CA MET A 27 -1.82 4.29 -5.29
C MET A 27 -3.08 4.85 -4.67
N ALA A 28 -3.00 5.30 -3.42
CA ALA A 28 -4.15 5.81 -2.69
C ALA A 28 -4.53 7.25 -3.06
N PHE A 29 -3.51 8.07 -3.33
CA PHE A 29 -3.73 9.51 -3.50
C PHE A 29 -3.60 10.00 -4.94
N ALA A 30 -2.97 9.24 -5.82
CA ALA A 30 -2.87 9.58 -7.22
C ALA A 30 -3.97 8.85 -8.00
N ASP A 31 -4.86 9.61 -8.62
CA ASP A 31 -5.91 9.04 -9.42
C ASP A 31 -5.30 8.34 -10.64
N ARG A 32 -5.58 7.04 -10.77
CA ARG A 32 -5.10 6.22 -11.89
C ARG A 32 -3.59 6.24 -12.10
N ALA A 33 -2.83 6.19 -11.02
CA ALA A 33 -1.38 6.12 -11.13
C ALA A 33 -0.98 4.87 -11.92
N SER A 34 -0.24 5.09 -13.02
CA SER A 34 0.31 4.01 -13.82
C SER A 34 1.62 3.51 -13.22
N TYR A 35 2.12 2.38 -13.68
CA TYR A 35 3.44 1.90 -13.27
C TYR A 35 4.53 2.92 -13.61
N LYS A 36 4.38 3.62 -14.73
CA LYS A 36 5.32 4.68 -15.12
C LYS A 36 5.32 5.81 -14.09
N ASP A 37 4.13 6.23 -13.65
CA ASP A 37 4.00 7.29 -12.65
C ASP A 37 4.65 6.87 -11.33
N ILE A 38 4.43 5.65 -10.90
CA ILE A 38 5.05 5.11 -9.69
C ILE A 38 6.56 5.05 -9.85
N ALA A 39 7.05 4.60 -11.00
CA ALA A 39 8.47 4.51 -11.28
C ALA A 39 9.14 5.90 -11.18
N GLU A 40 8.53 6.89 -11.79
CA GLU A 40 9.04 8.27 -11.74
C GLU A 40 9.07 8.83 -10.33
N ALA A 41 8.01 8.60 -9.57
CA ALA A 41 7.90 9.12 -8.21
C ALA A 41 8.86 8.43 -7.23
N THR A 42 9.20 7.18 -7.46
CA THR A 42 10.01 6.39 -6.53
C THR A 42 11.47 6.21 -6.98
N GLY A 43 11.78 6.56 -8.25
CA GLY A 43 13.09 6.31 -8.81
C GLY A 43 13.32 4.85 -9.21
N MET A 44 12.29 4.02 -9.22
CA MET A 44 12.39 2.61 -9.61
C MET A 44 12.27 2.43 -11.12
N GLY A 45 12.81 1.33 -11.63
CA GLY A 45 12.55 0.94 -13.02
C GLY A 45 11.10 0.46 -13.19
N VAL A 46 10.49 0.77 -14.34
CA VAL A 46 9.10 0.41 -14.61
C VAL A 46 8.86 -1.10 -14.44
N THR A 47 9.80 -1.92 -14.92
CA THR A 47 9.67 -3.38 -14.84
C THR A 47 9.68 -3.90 -13.40
N SER A 48 10.33 -3.16 -12.49
CA SER A 48 10.41 -3.54 -11.08
C SER A 48 9.16 -3.15 -10.30
N VAL A 49 8.43 -2.14 -10.76
CA VAL A 49 7.25 -1.61 -10.04
C VAL A 49 6.19 -2.67 -9.85
N GLY A 50 5.84 -3.41 -10.92
CA GLY A 50 4.79 -4.42 -10.84
C GLY A 50 5.07 -5.49 -9.80
N ALA A 51 6.28 -6.07 -9.83
CA ALA A 51 6.67 -7.11 -8.89
C ALA A 51 6.74 -6.57 -7.45
N THR A 52 7.32 -5.38 -7.28
CA THR A 52 7.44 -4.76 -5.96
C THR A 52 6.06 -4.40 -5.39
N ARG A 53 5.19 -3.83 -6.22
CA ARG A 53 3.81 -3.52 -5.83
C ARG A 53 3.08 -4.78 -5.35
N GLY A 54 3.21 -5.87 -6.11
CA GLY A 54 2.57 -7.14 -5.74
C GLY A 54 3.04 -7.64 -4.39
N ARG A 55 4.35 -7.62 -4.15
CA ARG A 55 4.93 -8.03 -2.87
C ARG A 55 4.46 -7.13 -1.73
N CYS A 56 4.39 -5.83 -1.97
CA CYS A 56 3.93 -4.87 -0.96
C CYS A 56 2.47 -5.10 -0.58
N LEU A 57 1.62 -5.34 -1.58
CA LEU A 57 0.21 -5.62 -1.33
C LEU A 57 0.02 -6.95 -0.60
N ASP A 58 0.83 -7.97 -0.91
CA ASP A 58 0.77 -9.24 -0.20
C ASP A 58 1.15 -9.08 1.27
N LYS A 59 2.20 -8.31 1.55
CA LYS A 59 2.59 -8.02 2.93
C LYS A 59 1.48 -7.27 3.67
N LEU A 60 0.86 -6.29 3.00
CA LEU A 60 -0.23 -5.53 3.60
C LEU A 60 -1.42 -6.44 3.90
N ARG A 61 -1.78 -7.32 2.98
CA ARG A 61 -2.87 -8.28 3.20
C ARG A 61 -2.60 -9.16 4.40
N THR A 62 -1.36 -9.63 4.56
CA THR A 62 -0.98 -10.45 5.70
C THR A 62 -1.14 -9.68 7.01
N LEU A 63 -0.70 -8.43 7.05
CA LEU A 63 -0.84 -7.58 8.22
C LEU A 63 -2.31 -7.34 8.55
N LEU A 64 -3.12 -7.03 7.54
CA LEU A 64 -4.55 -6.78 7.74
C LEU A 64 -5.28 -8.03 8.20
N ALA A 65 -4.93 -9.20 7.68
CA ALA A 65 -5.54 -10.46 8.10
C ALA A 65 -5.31 -10.75 9.59
N SER A 66 -4.21 -10.25 10.14
CA SER A 66 -3.90 -10.41 11.56
C SER A 66 -4.44 -9.28 12.43
N ASP A 67 -5.02 -8.25 11.84
CA ASP A 67 -5.54 -7.10 12.58
C ASP A 67 -7.03 -7.30 12.86
N GLU A 68 -7.38 -7.43 14.13
CA GLU A 68 -8.76 -7.67 14.53
C GLU A 68 -9.70 -6.55 14.11
N GLY A 69 -9.20 -5.30 14.10
CA GLY A 69 -10.01 -4.17 13.66
C GLY A 69 -10.41 -4.25 12.20
N TRP A 70 -9.57 -4.83 11.36
CA TRP A 70 -9.87 -5.05 9.94
C TRP A 70 -10.84 -6.21 9.78
N GLY A 71 -10.60 -7.31 10.49
CA GLY A 71 -11.43 -8.50 10.39
C GLY A 71 -12.86 -8.29 10.85
N SER A 72 -13.09 -7.37 11.80
CA SER A 72 -14.43 -7.10 12.32
C SER A 72 -15.36 -6.44 11.29
N HIS A 73 -14.83 -6.00 10.17
CA HIS A 73 -15.61 -5.40 9.09
C HIS A 73 -15.94 -6.38 7.97
N GLY A 74 -15.45 -7.60 8.10
CA GLY A 74 -15.64 -8.65 7.10
C GLY A 74 -17.02 -9.23 7.03
#